data_ed42941577ab37089bf1c7b32cd3da00
#
_entry.id   ed42941577ab37089bf1c7b32cd3da00
#
_cell.length_a   1.000
_cell.length_b   1.000
_cell.length_c   1.000
_cell.angle_alpha   90.00
_cell.angle_beta   90.00
_cell.angle_gamma   90.00
#
_symmetry.space_group_name_H-M   'P 1'
#
loop_
_entity.id
_entity.type
_entity.pdbx_description
1 polymer ?
#
loop_
_entity_poly.entity_id
_entity_poly.type
_entity_poly.pdbx_seq_one_letter_code
_entity_poly.pdbx_strand_id
1 'polypeptide(L)'
;QMVFNPPGVTSQRSVNIPKDKSEAYINLNANGGAQVRAWKIAVNGSSGGIWAGSQLATLSVAEPYIDLAAEKTSVEQGKETEIFCKINQRTKFEGKAQLTLFGLPHNVKAPGMEIDAATKEVTFKVTVAKDSPAGKHNTIACRVEIIQNGESIVHSSGGTELRIDKPLPPPKPKKKPPPKVAKKVEKPKPKTPPKTPPKKRLTRLEKLRLQYKKTKEDGS
;
A
#
# COMPACT_ATOMS: atom_id res chain seq x y z
N GLN A 1 33.30 -7.85 -12.10
CA GLN A 1 32.16 -7.45 -12.95
C GLN A 1 31.62 -8.60 -13.77
N MET A 2 30.34 -8.62 -14.09
CA MET A 2 29.75 -9.58 -15.03
C MET A 2 30.30 -9.35 -16.44
N VAL A 3 30.58 -10.43 -17.18
CA VAL A 3 31.04 -10.34 -18.57
C VAL A 3 29.90 -9.90 -19.50
N PHE A 4 28.75 -10.47 -19.31
CA PHE A 4 27.49 -10.08 -19.97
C PHE A 4 26.29 -10.40 -19.07
N ASN A 5 25.22 -9.66 -19.25
CA ASN A 5 23.95 -9.93 -18.57
C ASN A 5 22.97 -10.54 -19.58
N PRO A 6 22.20 -11.57 -19.20
CA PRO A 6 21.07 -12.03 -20.02
C PRO A 6 20.06 -10.91 -20.29
N PRO A 7 19.30 -10.98 -21.39
CA PRO A 7 18.24 -10.02 -21.67
C PRO A 7 17.26 -9.87 -20.48
N GLY A 8 16.98 -8.62 -20.07
CA GLY A 8 16.12 -8.31 -18.93
C GLY A 8 16.75 -8.54 -17.56
N VAL A 9 18.01 -9.00 -17.49
CA VAL A 9 18.77 -9.12 -16.24
C VAL A 9 19.80 -8.01 -16.14
N THR A 10 19.83 -7.33 -15.01
CA THR A 10 20.80 -6.28 -14.70
C THR A 10 21.65 -6.71 -13.51
N SER A 11 22.89 -6.25 -13.48
CA SER A 11 23.82 -6.46 -12.37
C SER A 11 24.48 -5.17 -11.93
N GLN A 12 25.07 -5.17 -10.76
CA GLN A 12 26.02 -4.12 -10.37
C GLN A 12 27.17 -4.09 -11.38
N ARG A 13 27.59 -2.88 -11.77
CA ARG A 13 28.67 -2.68 -12.75
C ARG A 13 29.99 -3.31 -12.29
N SER A 14 30.31 -3.16 -11.02
CA SER A 14 31.50 -3.74 -10.39
C SER A 14 31.28 -3.86 -8.88
N VAL A 15 31.95 -4.83 -8.27
CA VAL A 15 32.02 -5.01 -6.82
C VAL A 15 33.47 -5.11 -6.45
N ASN A 16 33.86 -4.42 -5.40
CA ASN A 16 35.22 -4.47 -4.87
C ASN A 16 35.33 -5.54 -3.79
N ILE A 17 36.39 -6.35 -3.85
CA ILE A 17 36.73 -7.32 -2.80
C ILE A 17 37.79 -6.64 -1.91
N PRO A 18 37.49 -6.32 -0.64
CA PRO A 18 38.44 -5.76 0.29
C PRO A 18 39.62 -6.73 0.52
N LYS A 19 40.79 -6.22 0.90
CA LYS A 19 42.01 -7.00 1.11
C LYS A 19 41.89 -8.07 2.20
N ASP A 20 41.00 -7.87 3.14
CA ASP A 20 40.68 -8.77 4.25
C ASP A 20 39.58 -9.80 3.95
N LYS A 21 39.02 -9.76 2.73
CA LYS A 21 37.96 -10.68 2.30
C LYS A 21 38.36 -11.43 1.05
N SER A 22 37.91 -12.67 0.95
CA SER A 22 38.09 -13.56 -0.20
C SER A 22 36.85 -13.63 -1.10
N GLU A 23 35.75 -13.05 -0.69
CA GLU A 23 34.44 -13.17 -1.33
C GLU A 23 33.74 -11.83 -1.48
N ALA A 24 32.95 -11.68 -2.53
CA ALA A 24 32.01 -10.60 -2.72
C ALA A 24 30.78 -11.07 -3.50
N TYR A 25 29.66 -10.40 -3.28
CA TYR A 25 28.38 -10.74 -3.91
C TYR A 25 28.02 -9.72 -4.99
N ILE A 26 27.60 -10.20 -6.14
CA ILE A 26 27.05 -9.39 -7.23
C ILE A 26 25.54 -9.58 -7.23
N ASN A 27 24.80 -8.52 -6.90
CA ASN A 27 23.35 -8.56 -6.95
C ASN A 27 22.87 -8.57 -8.40
N LEU A 28 22.02 -9.51 -8.74
CA LEU A 28 21.35 -9.63 -10.03
C LEU A 28 19.88 -9.27 -9.86
N ASN A 29 19.34 -8.53 -10.81
CA ASN A 29 17.92 -8.16 -10.83
C ASN A 29 17.33 -8.52 -12.19
N ALA A 30 16.34 -9.41 -12.19
CA ALA A 30 15.55 -9.77 -13.35
C ALA A 30 14.28 -8.92 -13.39
N ASN A 31 14.05 -8.18 -14.46
CA ASN A 31 12.83 -7.41 -14.67
C ASN A 31 11.77 -8.24 -15.41
N GLY A 32 10.57 -7.69 -15.59
CA GLY A 32 9.46 -8.38 -16.26
C GLY A 32 9.70 -8.77 -17.73
N GLY A 33 10.78 -8.28 -18.36
CA GLY A 33 11.21 -8.68 -19.71
C GLY A 33 12.29 -9.77 -19.73
N ALA A 34 12.71 -10.25 -18.54
CA ALA A 34 13.70 -11.30 -18.47
C ALA A 34 13.14 -12.64 -18.97
N GLN A 35 13.88 -13.30 -19.86
CA GLN A 35 13.43 -14.58 -20.40
C GLN A 35 13.65 -15.69 -19.38
N VAL A 36 12.56 -16.40 -19.06
CA VAL A 36 12.53 -17.55 -18.14
C VAL A 36 13.25 -18.73 -18.78
N ARG A 37 14.52 -18.92 -18.43
CA ARG A 37 15.36 -20.06 -18.85
C ARG A 37 16.71 -20.04 -18.13
N ALA A 38 17.51 -21.10 -18.33
CA ALA A 38 18.88 -21.17 -17.87
C ALA A 38 19.82 -20.42 -18.82
N TRP A 39 20.67 -19.57 -18.27
CA TRP A 39 21.67 -18.78 -18.97
C TRP A 39 23.09 -19.15 -18.49
N LYS A 40 24.08 -19.12 -19.39
CA LYS A 40 25.47 -19.21 -19.00
C LYS A 40 26.01 -17.81 -18.74
N ILE A 41 26.59 -17.61 -17.59
CA ILE A 41 27.17 -16.34 -17.15
C ILE A 41 28.62 -16.54 -16.71
N ALA A 42 29.41 -15.48 -16.77
CA ALA A 42 30.79 -15.48 -16.28
C ALA A 42 31.09 -14.12 -15.62
N VAL A 43 32.09 -14.12 -14.76
CA VAL A 43 32.56 -12.93 -14.05
C VAL A 43 34.04 -12.71 -14.35
N ASN A 44 34.43 -11.46 -14.57
CA ASN A 44 35.82 -11.04 -14.66
C ASN A 44 36.20 -10.27 -13.39
N GLY A 45 37.34 -10.64 -12.82
CA GLY A 45 38.02 -9.90 -11.77
C GLY A 45 39.28 -9.22 -12.29
N SER A 46 39.70 -8.14 -11.68
CA SER A 46 41.00 -7.51 -11.98
C SER A 46 41.67 -7.01 -10.69
N SER A 47 42.98 -7.17 -10.64
CA SER A 47 43.82 -6.64 -9.56
C SER A 47 45.19 -6.27 -10.12
N GLY A 48 45.67 -5.07 -9.83
CA GLY A 48 47.00 -4.62 -10.30
C GLY A 48 47.21 -4.62 -11.81
N GLY A 49 46.13 -4.47 -12.59
CA GLY A 49 46.17 -4.51 -14.06
C GLY A 49 46.06 -5.92 -14.65
N ILE A 50 46.04 -6.96 -13.82
CA ILE A 50 45.86 -8.35 -14.25
C ILE A 50 44.38 -8.71 -14.22
N TRP A 51 43.90 -9.39 -15.28
CA TRP A 51 42.52 -9.85 -15.43
C TRP A 51 42.44 -11.37 -15.32
N ALA A 52 41.42 -11.85 -14.64
CA ALA A 52 41.06 -13.26 -14.53
C ALA A 52 39.55 -13.43 -14.76
N GLY A 53 39.21 -14.42 -15.57
CA GLY A 53 37.80 -14.79 -15.82
C GLY A 53 37.43 -16.02 -14.98
N SER A 54 36.16 -16.06 -14.52
CA SER A 54 35.59 -17.24 -13.89
C SER A 54 35.26 -18.31 -14.94
N GLN A 55 35.05 -19.54 -14.48
CA GLN A 55 34.34 -20.55 -15.26
C GLN A 55 32.89 -20.10 -15.51
N LEU A 56 32.26 -20.72 -16.54
CA LEU A 56 30.84 -20.50 -16.82
C LEU A 56 29.96 -21.06 -15.68
N ALA A 57 29.18 -20.23 -15.09
CA ALA A 57 28.12 -20.60 -14.14
C ALA A 57 26.75 -20.62 -14.83
N THR A 58 25.80 -21.33 -14.26
CA THR A 58 24.41 -21.34 -14.74
C THR A 58 23.56 -20.44 -13.88
N LEU A 59 22.95 -19.42 -14.50
CA LEU A 59 21.92 -18.57 -13.90
C LEU A 59 20.55 -19.06 -14.39
N SER A 60 19.71 -19.54 -13.48
CA SER A 60 18.31 -19.86 -13.75
C SER A 60 17.44 -18.64 -13.53
N VAL A 61 16.85 -18.11 -14.60
CA VAL A 61 15.78 -17.11 -14.51
C VAL A 61 14.45 -17.85 -14.47
N ALA A 62 13.70 -17.67 -13.40
CA ALA A 62 12.39 -18.30 -13.16
C ALA A 62 11.29 -17.25 -12.98
N GLU A 63 10.04 -17.69 -13.07
CA GLU A 63 8.91 -16.84 -12.67
C GLU A 63 8.93 -16.55 -11.16
N PRO A 64 8.30 -15.45 -10.72
CA PRO A 64 8.19 -15.15 -9.30
C PRO A 64 7.52 -16.29 -8.54
N TYR A 65 8.03 -16.62 -7.36
CA TYR A 65 7.44 -17.62 -6.49
C TYR A 65 6.06 -17.22 -5.98
N ILE A 66 5.89 -15.92 -5.74
CA ILE A 66 4.70 -15.37 -5.05
C ILE A 66 4.29 -14.07 -5.74
N ASP A 67 2.99 -13.94 -6.02
CA ASP A 67 2.37 -12.66 -6.31
C ASP A 67 1.72 -12.10 -5.05
N LEU A 68 1.91 -10.83 -4.81
CA LEU A 68 1.38 -10.11 -3.66
C LEU A 68 0.40 -9.04 -4.13
N ALA A 69 -0.72 -8.91 -3.43
CA ALA A 69 -1.72 -7.88 -3.70
C ALA A 69 -2.11 -7.21 -2.37
N ALA A 70 -1.60 -6.01 -2.13
CA ALA A 70 -1.91 -5.24 -0.93
C ALA A 70 -3.09 -4.29 -1.16
N GLU A 71 -3.99 -4.20 -0.19
CA GLU A 71 -5.14 -3.33 -0.23
C GLU A 71 -4.77 -1.90 0.17
N LYS A 72 -5.49 -0.92 -0.40
CA LYS A 72 -5.34 0.49 -0.04
C LYS A 72 -5.94 0.74 1.33
N THR A 73 -5.27 1.58 2.11
CA THR A 73 -5.76 1.91 3.45
C THR A 73 -5.58 3.38 3.77
N SER A 74 -6.30 3.86 4.78
CA SER A 74 -6.19 5.23 5.28
C SER A 74 -6.08 5.24 6.80
N VAL A 75 -5.37 6.24 7.33
CA VAL A 75 -5.11 6.38 8.76
C VAL A 75 -4.90 7.85 9.12
N GLU A 76 -5.24 8.24 10.35
CA GLU A 76 -4.87 9.55 10.88
C GLU A 76 -3.46 9.52 11.50
N GLN A 77 -2.76 10.65 11.43
CA GLN A 77 -1.48 10.83 12.11
C GLN A 77 -1.58 10.48 13.61
N GLY A 78 -0.60 9.72 14.11
CA GLY A 78 -0.55 9.27 15.50
C GLY A 78 -1.45 8.07 15.82
N LYS A 79 -2.01 7.42 14.80
CA LYS A 79 -2.83 6.20 14.96
C LYS A 79 -2.18 4.99 14.28
N GLU A 80 -2.76 3.85 14.55
CA GLU A 80 -2.40 2.57 13.92
C GLU A 80 -3.47 2.18 12.91
N THR A 81 -3.07 1.44 11.89
CA THR A 81 -3.95 0.86 10.89
C THR A 81 -3.41 -0.49 10.44
N GLU A 82 -4.18 -1.19 9.64
CA GLU A 82 -3.82 -2.48 9.09
C GLU A 82 -3.81 -2.41 7.56
N ILE A 83 -2.79 -3.02 6.95
CA ILE A 83 -2.72 -3.24 5.50
C ILE A 83 -2.88 -4.73 5.26
N PHE A 84 -3.96 -5.09 4.61
CA PHE A 84 -4.24 -6.46 4.21
C PHE A 84 -3.50 -6.78 2.90
N CYS A 85 -2.83 -7.93 2.86
CA CYS A 85 -2.11 -8.40 1.69
C CYS A 85 -2.51 -9.83 1.36
N LYS A 86 -3.01 -10.05 0.15
CA LYS A 86 -3.27 -11.37 -0.41
C LYS A 86 -2.01 -11.93 -1.03
N ILE A 87 -1.80 -13.22 -0.82
CA ILE A 87 -0.65 -13.98 -1.29
C ILE A 87 -1.14 -15.03 -2.27
N ASN A 88 -0.67 -14.94 -3.51
CA ASN A 88 -0.90 -15.96 -4.53
C ASN A 88 0.42 -16.67 -4.83
N GLN A 89 0.55 -17.89 -4.38
CA GLN A 89 1.72 -18.69 -4.64
C GLN A 89 1.67 -19.27 -6.07
N ARG A 90 2.66 -18.93 -6.90
CA ARG A 90 2.83 -19.48 -8.25
C ARG A 90 3.67 -20.75 -8.25
N THR A 91 4.76 -20.71 -7.52
CA THR A 91 5.71 -21.83 -7.42
C THR A 91 5.90 -22.17 -5.94
N LYS A 92 5.97 -23.45 -5.63
CA LYS A 92 6.26 -23.91 -4.27
C LYS A 92 7.70 -23.55 -3.89
N PHE A 93 7.86 -23.07 -2.67
CA PHE A 93 9.17 -22.89 -2.04
C PHE A 93 9.21 -23.68 -0.74
N GLU A 94 10.40 -24.04 -0.31
CA GLU A 94 10.62 -24.76 0.93
C GLU A 94 10.97 -23.80 2.06
N GLY A 95 10.53 -24.14 3.28
CA GLY A 95 10.83 -23.36 4.47
C GLY A 95 9.95 -22.13 4.62
N LYS A 96 10.53 -21.09 5.24
CA LYS A 96 9.87 -19.83 5.54
C LYS A 96 10.38 -18.70 4.64
N ALA A 97 9.50 -17.77 4.33
CA ALA A 97 9.86 -16.54 3.63
C ALA A 97 9.60 -15.33 4.53
N GLN A 98 10.46 -14.33 4.44
CA GLN A 98 10.31 -13.07 5.17
C GLN A 98 9.52 -12.08 4.31
N LEU A 99 8.38 -11.63 4.79
CA LEU A 99 7.54 -10.65 4.12
C LEU A 99 7.61 -9.31 4.85
N THR A 100 7.90 -8.23 4.12
CA THR A 100 8.03 -6.86 4.66
C THR A 100 7.33 -5.86 3.77
N LEU A 101 6.90 -4.72 4.35
CA LEU A 101 6.49 -3.54 3.59
C LEU A 101 7.70 -2.62 3.39
N PHE A 102 7.91 -2.15 2.17
CA PHE A 102 8.93 -1.15 1.86
C PHE A 102 8.32 0.08 1.19
N GLY A 103 9.09 1.17 1.12
CA GLY A 103 8.59 2.43 0.58
C GLY A 103 7.63 3.18 1.51
N LEU A 104 7.59 2.81 2.79
CA LEU A 104 6.84 3.51 3.82
C LEU A 104 7.35 4.95 3.97
N PRO A 105 6.45 5.93 4.17
CA PRO A 105 6.85 7.32 4.41
C PRO A 105 7.59 7.47 5.74
N HIS A 106 8.25 8.62 5.91
CA HIS A 106 8.99 8.93 7.13
C HIS A 106 8.11 8.80 8.39
N ASN A 107 8.67 8.22 9.46
CA ASN A 107 7.99 7.98 10.73
C ASN A 107 6.76 7.07 10.67
N VAL A 108 6.69 6.21 9.64
CA VAL A 108 5.73 5.11 9.54
C VAL A 108 6.49 3.79 9.65
N LYS A 109 6.02 2.89 10.50
CA LYS A 109 6.66 1.59 10.75
C LYS A 109 5.66 0.46 10.58
N ALA A 110 6.13 -0.64 10.01
CA ALA A 110 5.41 -1.91 9.95
C ALA A 110 6.42 -3.05 10.22
N PRO A 111 6.18 -3.94 11.18
CA PRO A 111 7.03 -5.10 11.40
C PRO A 111 6.94 -6.05 10.21
N GLY A 112 8.07 -6.71 9.90
CA GLY A 112 8.07 -7.83 8.97
C GLY A 112 7.41 -9.07 9.57
N MET A 113 7.00 -9.98 8.71
CA MET A 113 6.30 -11.20 9.08
C MET A 113 6.92 -12.40 8.36
N GLU A 114 6.96 -13.53 9.05
CA GLU A 114 7.31 -14.80 8.40
C GLU A 114 6.07 -15.43 7.81
N ILE A 115 6.18 -15.94 6.61
CA ILE A 115 5.15 -16.69 5.90
C ILE A 115 5.69 -18.03 5.44
N ASP A 116 4.81 -18.99 5.24
CA ASP A 116 5.10 -20.29 4.66
C ASP A 116 4.34 -20.50 3.33
N ALA A 117 4.57 -21.64 2.71
CA ALA A 117 3.92 -21.99 1.46
C ALA A 117 2.39 -22.19 1.57
N ALA A 118 1.82 -22.30 2.76
CA ALA A 118 0.38 -22.44 2.97
C ALA A 118 -0.31 -21.09 3.22
N THR A 119 0.44 -20.04 3.52
CA THR A 119 -0.09 -18.73 3.87
C THR A 119 -0.69 -18.05 2.64
N LYS A 120 -1.99 -17.74 2.70
CA LYS A 120 -2.75 -17.10 1.60
C LYS A 120 -2.97 -15.61 1.79
N GLU A 121 -2.87 -15.14 3.01
CA GLU A 121 -3.13 -13.75 3.37
C GLU A 121 -2.39 -13.37 4.64
N VAL A 122 -2.03 -12.11 4.75
CA VAL A 122 -1.41 -11.53 5.94
C VAL A 122 -1.94 -10.12 6.17
N THR A 123 -1.86 -9.67 7.42
CA THR A 123 -2.25 -8.32 7.82
C THR A 123 -1.07 -7.64 8.49
N PHE A 124 -0.55 -6.57 7.89
CA PHE A 124 0.50 -5.75 8.47
C PHE A 124 -0.06 -4.71 9.41
N LYS A 125 0.40 -4.69 10.64
CA LYS A 125 0.13 -3.60 11.59
C LYS A 125 1.05 -2.44 11.26
N VAL A 126 0.46 -1.30 10.90
CA VAL A 126 1.19 -0.09 10.51
C VAL A 126 0.98 0.98 11.57
N THR A 127 2.07 1.42 12.17
CA THR A 127 2.05 2.50 13.17
C THR A 127 2.51 3.79 12.52
N VAL A 128 1.69 4.82 12.59
CA VAL A 128 1.94 6.14 12.01
C VAL A 128 2.20 7.14 13.12
N ALA A 129 3.37 7.77 13.14
CA ALA A 129 3.68 8.79 14.13
C ALA A 129 2.91 10.11 13.87
N LYS A 130 2.81 10.97 14.88
CA LYS A 130 2.09 12.25 14.80
C LYS A 130 2.70 13.24 13.81
N ASP A 131 3.99 13.12 13.55
CA ASP A 131 4.79 13.94 12.64
C ASP A 131 5.00 13.30 11.27
N SER A 132 4.35 12.17 10.97
CA SER A 132 4.39 11.54 9.65
C SER A 132 3.82 12.48 8.59
N PRO A 133 4.37 12.49 7.35
CA PRO A 133 3.86 13.35 6.30
C PRO A 133 2.43 12.98 5.92
N ALA A 134 1.51 13.95 6.04
CA ALA A 134 0.13 13.77 5.60
C ALA A 134 0.04 13.78 4.07
N GLY A 135 -0.83 12.93 3.51
CA GLY A 135 -1.03 12.84 2.07
C GLY A 135 -1.21 11.41 1.58
N LYS A 136 -1.16 11.22 0.26
CA LYS A 136 -1.22 9.92 -0.40
C LYS A 136 0.19 9.43 -0.71
N HIS A 137 0.51 8.23 -0.27
CA HIS A 137 1.80 7.56 -0.46
C HIS A 137 1.60 6.31 -1.31
N ASN A 138 2.02 6.38 -2.57
CA ASN A 138 1.84 5.31 -3.56
C ASN A 138 3.11 4.48 -3.78
N THR A 139 4.16 4.74 -2.99
CA THR A 139 5.47 4.06 -3.11
C THR A 139 5.55 2.78 -2.30
N ILE A 140 4.49 2.43 -1.60
CA ILE A 140 4.46 1.28 -0.71
C ILE A 140 4.21 0.01 -1.52
N ALA A 141 5.04 -1.00 -1.29
CA ALA A 141 4.85 -2.32 -1.86
C ALA A 141 5.30 -3.40 -0.87
N CYS A 142 4.84 -4.61 -1.11
CA CYS A 142 5.27 -5.77 -0.37
C CYS A 142 6.58 -6.32 -0.96
N ARG A 143 7.50 -6.71 -0.09
CA ARG A 143 8.75 -7.39 -0.45
C ARG A 143 8.80 -8.72 0.27
N VAL A 144 9.02 -9.77 -0.50
CA VAL A 144 9.26 -11.11 0.03
C VAL A 144 10.72 -11.50 -0.22
N GLU A 145 11.34 -12.10 0.78
CA GLU A 145 12.66 -12.71 0.69
C GLU A 145 12.52 -14.21 0.98
N ILE A 146 12.94 -15.03 0.01
CA ILE A 146 12.88 -16.48 0.05
C ILE A 146 14.32 -17.00 -0.02
N ILE A 147 14.70 -17.88 0.87
CA ILE A 147 16.00 -18.56 0.79
C ILE A 147 15.77 -19.89 0.07
N GLN A 148 16.36 -20.03 -1.12
CA GLN A 148 16.27 -21.22 -1.91
C GLN A 148 17.68 -21.70 -2.30
N ASN A 149 18.02 -22.94 -2.03
CA ASN A 149 19.35 -23.52 -2.29
C ASN A 149 20.52 -22.69 -1.69
N GLY A 150 20.30 -22.01 -0.56
CA GLY A 150 21.30 -21.15 0.06
C GLY A 150 21.40 -19.74 -0.54
N GLU A 151 20.60 -19.41 -1.53
CA GLU A 151 20.55 -18.07 -2.14
C GLU A 151 19.32 -17.29 -1.66
N SER A 152 19.50 -15.99 -1.39
CA SER A 152 18.39 -15.09 -1.07
C SER A 152 17.78 -14.55 -2.35
N ILE A 153 16.50 -14.88 -2.57
CA ILE A 153 15.71 -14.41 -3.70
C ILE A 153 14.74 -13.38 -3.17
N VAL A 154 14.91 -12.12 -3.60
CA VAL A 154 14.05 -11.01 -3.19
C VAL A 154 13.13 -10.64 -4.33
N HIS A 155 11.83 -10.65 -4.06
CA HIS A 155 10.81 -10.21 -5.00
C HIS A 155 9.94 -9.12 -4.38
N SER A 156 9.56 -8.12 -5.18
CA SER A 156 8.71 -7.01 -4.74
C SER A 156 7.51 -6.89 -5.67
N SER A 157 6.31 -6.93 -5.10
CA SER A 157 5.05 -6.78 -5.81
C SER A 157 3.96 -6.23 -4.88
N GLY A 158 2.72 -6.12 -5.35
CA GLY A 158 1.61 -5.66 -4.53
C GLY A 158 1.71 -4.19 -4.12
N GLY A 159 2.00 -3.31 -5.10
CA GLY A 159 2.00 -1.87 -4.85
C GLY A 159 0.65 -1.39 -4.31
N THR A 160 0.67 -0.54 -3.27
CA THR A 160 -0.54 -0.03 -2.61
C THR A 160 -0.42 1.45 -2.25
N GLU A 161 -1.54 2.03 -1.86
CA GLU A 161 -1.65 3.42 -1.41
C GLU A 161 -1.98 3.45 0.09
N LEU A 162 -1.16 4.17 0.85
CA LEU A 162 -1.46 4.57 2.22
C LEU A 162 -1.79 6.05 2.24
N ARG A 163 -3.00 6.40 2.66
CA ARG A 163 -3.42 7.78 2.88
C ARG A 163 -3.28 8.13 4.36
N ILE A 164 -2.49 9.15 4.65
CA ILE A 164 -2.32 9.67 6.01
C ILE A 164 -3.06 11.01 6.10
N ASP A 165 -4.08 11.07 6.94
CA ASP A 165 -4.88 12.26 7.16
C ASP A 165 -4.41 13.00 8.43
N LYS A 166 -4.53 14.33 8.42
CA LYS A 166 -4.30 15.12 9.63
C LYS A 166 -5.42 14.85 10.64
N PRO A 167 -5.12 14.82 11.95
CA PRO A 167 -6.15 14.66 12.97
C PRO A 167 -7.19 15.78 12.87
N LEU A 168 -8.45 15.37 12.94
CA LEU A 168 -9.55 16.34 12.96
C LEU A 168 -9.42 17.24 14.19
N PRO A 169 -9.64 18.57 14.05
CA PRO A 169 -9.66 19.45 15.20
C PRO A 169 -10.74 18.96 16.19
N PRO A 170 -10.49 19.05 17.50
CA PRO A 170 -11.47 18.63 18.49
C PRO A 170 -12.81 19.34 18.23
N PRO A 171 -13.94 18.66 18.37
CA PRO A 171 -15.24 19.26 18.15
C PRO A 171 -15.36 20.50 19.06
N LYS A 172 -15.62 21.66 18.46
CA LYS A 172 -15.85 22.89 19.21
C LYS A 172 -16.91 22.59 20.29
N PRO A 173 -16.69 22.94 21.55
CA PRO A 173 -17.68 22.72 22.61
C PRO A 173 -19.00 23.32 22.14
N LYS A 174 -20.05 22.52 22.06
CA LYS A 174 -21.39 23.00 21.74
C LYS A 174 -21.68 24.11 22.78
N LYS A 175 -21.81 25.35 22.34
CA LYS A 175 -22.25 26.47 23.21
C LYS A 175 -23.52 25.99 23.88
N LYS A 176 -23.50 25.87 25.22
CA LYS A 176 -24.69 25.61 26.00
C LYS A 176 -25.73 26.62 25.56
N PRO A 177 -27.00 26.23 25.29
CA PRO A 177 -28.04 27.20 24.98
C PRO A 177 -28.13 28.19 26.14
N PRO A 178 -28.31 29.50 25.88
CA PRO A 178 -28.40 30.47 26.93
C PRO A 178 -29.56 30.10 27.88
N PRO A 179 -29.39 30.29 29.19
CA PRO A 179 -30.45 29.98 30.16
C PRO A 179 -31.73 30.75 29.77
N LYS A 180 -32.82 30.01 29.62
CA LYS A 180 -34.15 30.62 29.39
C LYS A 180 -34.46 31.54 30.55
N VAL A 181 -34.36 32.84 30.33
CA VAL A 181 -34.86 33.85 31.26
C VAL A 181 -36.37 33.61 31.43
N ALA A 182 -36.77 33.35 32.66
CA ALA A 182 -38.18 33.18 33.02
C ALA A 182 -38.92 34.44 32.66
N LYS A 183 -39.79 34.42 31.65
CA LYS A 183 -40.69 35.50 31.32
C LYS A 183 -41.81 35.53 32.35
N LYS A 184 -41.83 36.64 33.07
CA LYS A 184 -42.90 37.15 33.98
C LYS A 184 -44.25 36.98 33.28
N VAL A 185 -45.21 36.46 34.04
CA VAL A 185 -46.59 36.27 33.63
C VAL A 185 -47.25 37.65 33.40
N GLU A 186 -47.69 37.92 32.17
CA GLU A 186 -48.59 38.99 31.85
C GLU A 186 -49.90 38.46 31.24
N LYS A 187 -51.00 39.07 31.63
CA LYS A 187 -52.43 38.75 31.48
C LYS A 187 -52.87 38.58 29.99
N PRO A 188 -53.97 37.86 29.74
CA PRO A 188 -54.43 37.48 28.40
C PRO A 188 -55.13 38.64 27.66
N LYS A 189 -54.80 38.89 26.41
CA LYS A 189 -55.54 39.66 25.42
C LYS A 189 -56.09 38.79 24.31
N PRO A 190 -57.12 39.15 23.61
CA PRO A 190 -58.08 38.27 22.95
C PRO A 190 -57.64 37.68 21.60
N LYS A 191 -58.27 36.57 21.25
CA LYS A 191 -58.08 35.71 20.15
C LYS A 191 -58.18 36.34 18.76
N THR A 192 -57.19 36.26 17.95
CA THR A 192 -57.25 36.39 16.48
C THR A 192 -57.27 35.03 15.80
N PRO A 193 -57.90 34.86 14.63
CA PRO A 193 -58.20 33.55 14.03
C PRO A 193 -56.99 32.84 13.45
N PRO A 194 -57.05 31.52 13.23
CA PRO A 194 -55.87 30.68 12.93
C PRO A 194 -55.34 30.91 11.51
N LYS A 195 -54.03 31.21 11.43
CA LYS A 195 -53.28 31.22 10.17
C LYS A 195 -53.02 29.78 9.72
N THR A 196 -53.38 29.48 8.49
CA THR A 196 -53.10 28.27 7.73
C THR A 196 -51.63 27.81 7.88
N PRO A 197 -51.36 26.49 8.01
CA PRO A 197 -50.01 25.97 8.14
C PRO A 197 -49.20 26.18 6.85
N PRO A 198 -47.90 26.49 6.96
CA PRO A 198 -47.04 26.68 5.79
C PRO A 198 -46.92 25.38 5.00
N LYS A 199 -47.18 25.43 3.70
CA LYS A 199 -46.97 24.32 2.76
C LYS A 199 -45.53 23.84 2.85
N LYS A 200 -45.32 22.58 3.23
CA LYS A 200 -43.99 21.92 3.20
C LYS A 200 -43.40 22.05 1.81
N ARG A 201 -42.18 22.60 1.73
CA ARG A 201 -41.40 22.59 0.47
C ARG A 201 -40.99 21.14 0.15
N LEU A 202 -41.48 20.66 -1.00
CA LEU A 202 -41.15 19.34 -1.50
C LEU A 202 -39.64 19.24 -1.75
N THR A 203 -39.06 18.11 -1.39
CA THR A 203 -37.67 17.78 -1.69
C THR A 203 -37.46 17.58 -3.20
N ARG A 204 -36.21 17.65 -3.67
CA ARG A 204 -35.87 17.46 -5.09
C ARG A 204 -36.37 16.10 -5.63
N LEU A 205 -36.32 15.06 -4.80
CA LEU A 205 -36.79 13.71 -5.13
C LEU A 205 -38.32 13.63 -5.29
N GLU A 206 -39.06 14.33 -4.43
CA GLU A 206 -40.52 14.38 -4.51
C GLU A 206 -41.00 15.16 -5.74
N LYS A 207 -40.28 16.24 -6.11
CA LYS A 207 -40.56 16.99 -7.35
C LYS A 207 -40.35 16.12 -8.61
N LEU A 208 -39.26 15.33 -8.65
CA LEU A 208 -38.97 14.42 -9.75
C LEU A 208 -40.00 13.31 -9.85
N ARG A 209 -40.49 12.76 -8.74
CA ARG A 209 -41.57 11.75 -8.74
C ARG A 209 -42.90 12.31 -9.25
N LEU A 210 -43.21 13.56 -8.91
CA LEU A 210 -44.42 14.23 -9.42
C LEU A 210 -44.31 14.54 -10.92
N GLN A 211 -43.13 14.93 -11.40
CA GLN A 211 -42.90 15.11 -12.85
C GLN A 211 -43.08 13.79 -13.64
N TYR A 212 -42.52 12.71 -13.11
CA TYR A 212 -42.61 11.39 -13.75
C TYR A 212 -44.08 10.85 -13.79
N LYS A 213 -44.90 11.16 -12.78
CA LYS A 213 -46.31 10.83 -12.76
C LYS A 213 -47.08 11.60 -13.82
N LYS A 214 -46.84 12.90 -13.96
CA LYS A 214 -47.50 13.74 -14.98
C LYS A 214 -47.20 13.29 -16.40
N THR A 215 -45.92 12.96 -16.68
CA THR A 215 -45.55 12.47 -18.04
C THR A 215 -46.16 11.12 -18.38
N LYS A 216 -46.61 10.34 -17.40
CA LYS A 216 -47.25 9.04 -17.63
C LYS A 216 -48.79 9.17 -17.82
N GLU A 217 -49.39 10.23 -17.33
CA GLU A 217 -50.83 10.54 -17.48
C GLU A 217 -51.12 11.29 -18.79
N ASP A 218 -50.17 12.07 -19.30
CA ASP A 218 -50.30 12.82 -20.56
C ASP A 218 -49.89 12.03 -21.82
N GLY A 219 -49.48 10.75 -21.67
CA GLY A 219 -49.02 9.86 -22.74
C GLY A 219 -49.87 8.60 -22.98
N SER A 220 -51.14 8.60 -22.54
CA SER A 220 -52.11 7.54 -22.84
C SER A 220 -53.27 8.05 -23.64
#